data_387627de84e06111485a80f1bc55248c
#
_entry.id   387627de84e06111485a80f1bc55248c
#
_cell.length_a   1.000
_cell.length_b   1.000
_cell.length_c   1.000
_cell.angle_alpha   90.00
_cell.angle_beta   90.00
_cell.angle_gamma   90.00
#
_symmetry.space_group_name_H-M   'P 1'
#
loop_
_entity.id
_entity.type
_entity.pdbx_description
1 polymer ?
#
loop_
_entity_poly.entity_id
_entity_poly.type
_entity_poly.pdbx_seq_one_letter_code
_entity_poly.pdbx_strand_id
1 'polypeptide(L)'
;MNSNNESLAARAIAKAQSAQGGSEKKNQPSKEEKSFNSRYTQLWSSNNPGLIIFLLDQSASMAELYRSTGKSKAQYAADIVSDQINEFIIKNKPSETFRNRVCFVVIGYGGNDPVTGVQTLLVGNVEDLALSTRFPIREKEIKKGDKIIKIAGSKQFVTPRAEGITPMKEAFEVAKGIIDNFIEKCHNAPAPLIINISDGFPEVNGKNQKDYQQEVVEVVKEIRKKQTPDGVTQVFNIHIGEGTPVGFEGDENKIKSLNDACIQFLFDISSFLPKRYRENAIGVGLDEDFPNLLVDEPKPRGFISNADSKQFHKFIVFGTK
;
A
#
# COMPACT_ATOMS: atom_id res chain seq x y z
N MET A 1 1.91 -19.13 13.32
CA MET A 1 2.29 -17.70 13.15
C MET A 1 3.76 -17.58 13.45
N ASN A 2 4.54 -17.07 12.52
CA ASN A 2 5.99 -17.03 12.64
C ASN A 2 6.37 -15.99 13.69
N SER A 3 7.03 -16.39 14.78
CA SER A 3 7.51 -15.51 15.87
C SER A 3 8.34 -14.32 15.39
N ASN A 4 8.97 -14.42 14.22
CA ASN A 4 9.72 -13.33 13.58
C ASN A 4 8.83 -12.21 13.01
N ASN A 5 7.64 -12.54 12.51
CA ASN A 5 6.72 -11.53 11.98
C ASN A 5 6.07 -10.70 13.10
N GLU A 6 5.75 -11.33 14.23
CA GLU A 6 5.24 -10.64 15.42
C GLU A 6 6.30 -9.73 16.05
N SER A 7 7.55 -10.17 16.09
CA SER A 7 8.68 -9.38 16.62
C SER A 7 8.97 -8.13 15.78
N LEU A 8 8.89 -8.23 14.44
CA LEU A 8 9.14 -7.09 13.54
C LEU A 8 7.98 -6.09 13.57
N ALA A 9 6.74 -6.56 13.59
CA ALA A 9 5.56 -5.71 13.72
C ALA A 9 5.56 -4.99 15.08
N ALA A 10 5.89 -5.70 16.18
CA ALA A 10 6.00 -5.10 17.50
C ALA A 10 7.09 -4.01 17.57
N ARG A 11 8.22 -4.17 16.86
CA ARG A 11 9.27 -3.14 16.78
C ARG A 11 8.82 -1.87 16.05
N ALA A 12 8.07 -1.99 14.95
CA ALA A 12 7.54 -0.84 14.23
C ALA A 12 6.56 -0.04 15.10
N ILE A 13 5.71 -0.74 15.82
CA ILE A 13 4.72 -0.16 16.72
C ILE A 13 5.39 0.49 17.93
N ALA A 14 6.40 -0.14 18.53
CA ALA A 14 7.18 0.44 19.62
C ALA A 14 7.89 1.74 19.21
N LYS A 15 8.35 1.83 17.95
CA LYS A 15 8.97 3.06 17.41
C LYS A 15 7.95 4.15 17.07
N ALA A 16 6.74 3.81 16.66
CA ALA A 16 5.66 4.77 16.52
C ALA A 16 5.26 5.37 17.88
N GLN A 17 5.38 4.59 18.99
CA GLN A 17 5.10 5.05 20.34
C GLN A 17 6.19 5.94 20.93
N SER A 18 7.47 5.70 20.63
CA SER A 18 8.55 6.57 21.11
C SER A 18 8.46 8.00 20.58
N ALA A 19 7.74 8.21 19.47
CA ALA A 19 7.43 9.52 18.94
C ALA A 19 6.28 10.24 19.67
N GLN A 20 5.45 9.53 20.47
CA GLN A 20 4.31 10.10 21.21
C GLN A 20 4.65 10.56 22.65
N GLY A 21 5.86 10.32 23.13
CA GLY A 21 6.30 10.65 24.48
C GLY A 21 6.58 12.12 24.68
N GLY A 22 5.54 12.93 24.84
CA GLY A 22 5.67 14.34 25.27
C GLY A 22 4.47 15.21 24.94
N SER A 23 3.32 15.03 25.58
CA SER A 23 2.38 16.13 25.73
C SER A 23 1.43 15.91 26.91
N GLU A 24 1.38 16.96 27.73
CA GLU A 24 0.51 17.12 28.88
C GLU A 24 -0.99 16.96 28.55
N LYS A 25 -1.72 16.42 29.53
CA LYS A 25 -3.18 16.32 29.54
C LYS A 25 -3.83 17.69 29.29
N LYS A 26 -4.47 17.87 28.16
CA LYS A 26 -5.47 18.91 27.94
C LYS A 26 -6.82 18.28 27.65
N ASN A 27 -7.84 18.83 28.34
CA ASN A 27 -9.24 18.46 28.40
C ASN A 27 -9.84 17.94 27.09
N GLN A 28 -10.56 16.83 27.19
CA GLN A 28 -11.37 16.26 26.11
C GLN A 28 -12.51 17.21 25.74
N PRO A 29 -12.71 17.53 24.47
CA PRO A 29 -13.95 18.11 24.00
C PRO A 29 -15.03 17.03 23.90
N SER A 30 -16.30 17.46 24.23
CA SER A 30 -17.53 16.68 24.17
C SER A 30 -17.72 15.92 22.86
N LYS A 31 -18.39 14.76 22.94
CA LYS A 31 -18.79 13.92 21.80
C LYS A 31 -19.78 14.66 20.88
N GLU A 32 -19.30 15.53 20.05
CA GLU A 32 -20.05 15.94 18.88
C GLU A 32 -19.84 14.91 17.78
N GLU A 33 -20.91 14.43 17.19
CA GLU A 33 -20.88 13.58 15.99
C GLU A 33 -20.12 14.32 14.89
N LYS A 34 -18.84 13.97 14.72
CA LYS A 34 -18.07 14.47 13.60
C LYS A 34 -18.77 14.00 12.33
N SER A 35 -19.29 14.91 11.51
CA SER A 35 -19.94 14.58 10.24
C SER A 35 -18.97 13.73 9.39
N PHE A 36 -19.50 12.87 8.54
CA PHE A 36 -18.72 12.00 7.63
C PHE A 36 -17.67 12.80 6.81
N ASN A 37 -17.96 14.08 6.55
CA ASN A 37 -17.08 15.00 5.82
C ASN A 37 -15.86 15.49 6.60
N SER A 38 -15.79 15.26 7.92
CA SER A 38 -14.66 15.66 8.77
C SER A 38 -13.67 14.52 9.05
N ARG A 39 -13.87 13.32 8.49
CA ARG A 39 -12.95 12.19 8.63
C ARG A 39 -11.78 12.30 7.67
N TYR A 40 -10.67 11.61 8.00
CA TYR A 40 -9.42 11.58 7.21
C TYR A 40 -8.75 12.95 7.08
N THR A 41 -8.91 13.80 8.09
CA THR A 41 -8.34 15.15 8.11
C THR A 41 -7.06 15.26 8.93
N GLN A 42 -6.71 14.20 9.66
CA GLN A 42 -5.53 14.21 10.50
C GLN A 42 -4.26 14.24 9.65
N LEU A 43 -3.42 15.26 9.92
CA LEU A 43 -2.13 15.37 9.26
C LEU A 43 -1.15 14.37 9.84
N TRP A 44 -0.44 13.68 8.99
CA TRP A 44 0.65 12.81 9.38
C TRP A 44 1.81 13.61 9.95
N SER A 45 2.21 13.29 11.14
CA SER A 45 3.28 13.98 11.86
C SER A 45 4.17 12.99 12.60
N SER A 46 5.31 13.44 13.08
CA SER A 46 6.17 12.58 13.90
C SER A 46 5.52 12.17 15.22
N ASN A 47 4.57 12.98 15.75
CA ASN A 47 3.82 12.64 16.96
C ASN A 47 2.62 11.71 16.68
N ASN A 48 2.06 11.80 15.48
CA ASN A 48 0.96 10.95 15.03
C ASN A 48 1.30 10.37 13.64
N PRO A 49 2.20 9.38 13.56
CA PRO A 49 2.61 8.81 12.29
C PRO A 49 1.48 7.98 11.68
N GLY A 50 1.34 8.03 10.36
CA GLY A 50 0.47 7.13 9.61
C GLY A 50 1.06 5.73 9.51
N LEU A 51 0.21 4.74 9.21
CA LEU A 51 0.62 3.37 8.88
C LEU A 51 0.26 3.08 7.44
N ILE A 52 1.26 2.72 6.63
CA ILE A 52 1.08 2.21 5.26
C ILE A 52 1.57 0.78 5.20
N ILE A 53 0.71 -0.11 4.74
CA ILE A 53 1.03 -1.52 4.50
C ILE A 53 0.95 -1.78 3.00
N PHE A 54 2.07 -2.14 2.39
CA PHE A 54 2.09 -2.69 1.04
C PHE A 54 1.95 -4.21 1.11
N LEU A 55 0.96 -4.75 0.40
CA LEU A 55 0.86 -6.18 0.12
C LEU A 55 1.35 -6.40 -1.31
N LEU A 56 2.36 -7.22 -1.49
CA LEU A 56 2.99 -7.49 -2.77
C LEU A 56 2.78 -8.93 -3.17
N ASP A 57 2.10 -9.11 -4.27
CA ASP A 57 2.00 -10.40 -4.91
C ASP A 57 3.37 -10.86 -5.39
N GLN A 58 3.75 -12.04 -4.98
CA GLN A 58 4.97 -12.74 -5.34
C GLN A 58 4.68 -14.15 -5.87
N SER A 59 3.47 -14.37 -6.38
CA SER A 59 3.04 -15.62 -7.00
C SER A 59 3.71 -15.84 -8.37
N ALA A 60 3.60 -17.05 -8.90
CA ALA A 60 4.27 -17.46 -10.12
C ALA A 60 3.92 -16.58 -11.33
N SER A 61 2.69 -16.09 -11.47
CA SER A 61 2.25 -15.20 -12.55
C SER A 61 3.02 -13.88 -12.60
N MET A 62 3.52 -13.42 -11.46
CA MET A 62 4.34 -12.21 -11.37
C MET A 62 5.72 -12.33 -12.06
N ALA A 63 6.12 -13.53 -12.53
CA ALA A 63 7.31 -13.74 -13.36
C ALA A 63 7.14 -13.22 -14.79
N GLU A 64 5.90 -13.06 -15.26
CA GLU A 64 5.61 -12.58 -16.60
C GLU A 64 6.16 -11.18 -16.85
N LEU A 65 6.57 -10.90 -18.10
CA LEU A 65 7.02 -9.57 -18.49
C LEU A 65 5.86 -8.58 -18.44
N TYR A 66 6.13 -7.41 -17.88
CA TYR A 66 5.14 -6.34 -17.81
C TYR A 66 5.32 -5.38 -18.99
N ARG A 67 4.42 -5.48 -19.98
CA ARG A 67 4.39 -4.61 -21.16
C ARG A 67 5.78 -4.51 -21.84
N SER A 68 6.08 -3.36 -22.41
CA SER A 68 7.36 -3.05 -23.05
C SER A 68 8.47 -2.60 -22.07
N THR A 69 8.29 -2.85 -20.77
CA THR A 69 9.27 -2.39 -19.75
C THR A 69 10.56 -3.22 -19.73
N GLY A 70 10.55 -4.42 -20.28
CA GLY A 70 11.64 -5.38 -20.18
C GLY A 70 11.82 -5.99 -18.78
N LYS A 71 10.92 -5.70 -17.83
CA LYS A 71 10.94 -6.20 -16.46
C LYS A 71 9.78 -7.16 -16.23
N SER A 72 9.95 -8.12 -15.32
CA SER A 72 8.82 -8.89 -14.83
C SER A 72 7.87 -8.01 -14.00
N LYS A 73 6.61 -8.45 -13.86
CA LYS A 73 5.63 -7.78 -12.98
C LYS A 73 6.17 -7.66 -11.55
N ALA A 74 6.82 -8.72 -11.02
CA ALA A 74 7.45 -8.71 -9.70
C ALA A 74 8.57 -7.66 -9.59
N GLN A 75 9.45 -7.57 -10.59
CA GLN A 75 10.50 -6.56 -10.62
C GLN A 75 9.92 -5.15 -10.67
N TYR A 76 8.90 -4.97 -11.51
CA TYR A 76 8.22 -3.68 -11.65
C TYR A 76 7.56 -3.23 -10.33
N ALA A 77 6.80 -4.11 -9.67
CA ALA A 77 6.16 -3.83 -8.39
C ALA A 77 7.18 -3.52 -7.27
N ALA A 78 8.25 -4.33 -7.17
CA ALA A 78 9.32 -4.13 -6.20
C ALA A 78 10.06 -2.80 -6.40
N ASP A 79 10.32 -2.43 -7.65
CA ASP A 79 10.98 -1.17 -7.99
C ASP A 79 10.12 0.04 -7.59
N ILE A 80 8.83 0.04 -7.96
CA ILE A 80 7.94 1.15 -7.65
C ILE A 80 7.76 1.34 -6.14
N VAL A 81 7.55 0.26 -5.38
CA VAL A 81 7.44 0.36 -3.92
C VAL A 81 8.75 0.88 -3.32
N SER A 82 9.90 0.40 -3.80
CA SER A 82 11.21 0.90 -3.36
C SER A 82 11.41 2.37 -3.69
N ASP A 83 11.04 2.80 -4.90
CA ASP A 83 11.14 4.20 -5.34
C ASP A 83 10.23 5.11 -4.49
N GLN A 84 9.02 4.65 -4.19
CA GLN A 84 8.09 5.41 -3.36
C GLN A 84 8.62 5.62 -1.93
N ILE A 85 9.17 4.57 -1.31
CA ILE A 85 9.78 4.69 0.02
C ILE A 85 10.99 5.64 -0.02
N ASN A 86 11.85 5.55 -1.05
CA ASN A 86 12.97 6.47 -1.23
C ASN A 86 12.51 7.93 -1.39
N GLU A 87 11.50 8.18 -2.20
CA GLU A 87 10.94 9.52 -2.40
C GLU A 87 10.37 10.08 -1.10
N PHE A 88 9.68 9.24 -0.34
CA PHE A 88 9.14 9.64 0.95
C PHE A 88 10.25 9.98 1.95
N ILE A 89 11.34 9.21 1.98
CA ILE A 89 12.53 9.51 2.78
C ILE A 89 13.11 10.88 2.40
N ILE A 90 13.31 11.13 1.10
CA ILE A 90 13.84 12.39 0.60
C ILE A 90 12.97 13.58 1.02
N LYS A 91 11.65 13.48 0.83
CA LYS A 91 10.69 14.54 1.20
C LYS A 91 10.62 14.80 2.72
N ASN A 92 10.96 13.82 3.52
CA ASN A 92 10.89 13.91 4.98
C ASN A 92 12.27 14.11 5.66
N LYS A 93 13.29 14.48 4.87
CA LYS A 93 14.59 14.92 5.36
C LYS A 93 14.87 16.36 4.91
N PRO A 94 14.18 17.38 5.46
CA PRO A 94 14.35 18.76 5.02
C PRO A 94 15.71 19.36 5.42
N SER A 95 16.41 18.75 6.37
CA SER A 95 17.72 19.16 6.87
C SER A 95 18.50 17.93 7.35
N GLU A 96 19.17 18.03 8.48
CA GLU A 96 19.89 16.89 9.08
C GLU A 96 18.98 15.91 9.85
N THR A 97 17.75 16.33 10.19
CA THR A 97 16.79 15.51 10.96
C THR A 97 15.71 14.92 10.08
N PHE A 98 15.30 13.68 10.40
CA PHE A 98 14.19 13.02 9.72
C PHE A 98 12.84 13.34 10.40
N ARG A 99 11.80 13.48 9.59
CA ARG A 99 10.42 13.57 10.05
C ARG A 99 9.77 12.18 9.95
N ASN A 100 9.66 11.49 11.08
CA ASN A 100 9.11 10.13 11.15
C ASN A 100 7.57 10.13 11.09
N ARG A 101 6.99 10.65 9.98
CA ARG A 101 5.54 10.83 9.80
C ARG A 101 4.81 9.56 9.42
N VAL A 102 5.53 8.50 9.06
CA VAL A 102 4.94 7.24 8.58
C VAL A 102 5.76 6.06 9.05
N CYS A 103 5.04 4.98 9.33
CA CYS A 103 5.58 3.64 9.47
C CYS A 103 5.20 2.84 8.22
N PHE A 104 6.20 2.31 7.52
CA PHE A 104 6.02 1.42 6.39
C PHE A 104 6.11 -0.03 6.81
N VAL A 105 5.21 -0.83 6.27
CA VAL A 105 5.26 -2.29 6.31
C VAL A 105 5.14 -2.79 4.88
N VAL A 106 5.98 -3.74 4.49
CA VAL A 106 5.83 -4.46 3.21
C VAL A 106 5.70 -5.95 3.52
N ILE A 107 4.63 -6.54 3.05
CA ILE A 107 4.31 -7.96 3.17
C ILE A 107 4.31 -8.54 1.76
N GLY A 108 5.18 -9.51 1.49
CA GLY A 108 5.15 -10.31 0.27
C GLY A 108 4.32 -11.56 0.49
N TYR A 109 3.56 -11.98 -0.52
CA TYR A 109 2.80 -13.23 -0.49
C TYR A 109 2.97 -14.00 -1.80
N GLY A 110 3.34 -15.27 -1.67
CA GLY A 110 3.67 -16.20 -2.78
C GLY A 110 4.19 -17.53 -2.23
N GLY A 111 4.90 -18.29 -3.05
CA GLY A 111 5.50 -19.57 -2.63
C GLY A 111 4.51 -20.73 -2.65
N ASN A 112 4.94 -21.89 -2.18
CA ASN A 112 4.20 -23.13 -2.34
C ASN A 112 3.31 -23.51 -1.13
N ASP A 113 3.42 -22.77 -0.06
CA ASP A 113 2.65 -22.99 1.17
C ASP A 113 2.04 -21.67 1.65
N PRO A 114 0.72 -21.62 1.95
CA PRO A 114 0.03 -20.36 2.27
C PRO A 114 0.51 -19.72 3.58
N VAL A 115 1.03 -20.48 4.53
CA VAL A 115 1.50 -19.97 5.83
C VAL A 115 2.92 -19.43 5.72
N THR A 116 3.83 -20.20 5.13
CA THR A 116 5.24 -19.80 4.98
C THR A 116 5.48 -18.90 3.78
N GLY A 117 4.54 -18.87 2.82
CA GLY A 117 4.56 -18.00 1.64
C GLY A 117 4.26 -16.52 1.92
N VAL A 118 3.75 -16.20 3.12
CA VAL A 118 3.53 -14.81 3.54
C VAL A 118 4.65 -14.35 4.44
N GLN A 119 5.36 -13.31 4.03
CA GLN A 119 6.53 -12.81 4.73
C GLN A 119 6.50 -11.29 4.90
N THR A 120 6.81 -10.81 6.09
CA THR A 120 7.08 -9.37 6.30
C THR A 120 8.48 -9.05 5.81
N LEU A 121 8.57 -8.38 4.67
CA LEU A 121 9.82 -8.06 3.97
C LEU A 121 10.51 -6.83 4.58
N LEU A 122 9.71 -5.87 5.04
CA LEU A 122 10.19 -4.60 5.57
C LEU A 122 9.24 -4.07 6.64
N VAL A 123 9.84 -3.52 7.68
CA VAL A 123 9.17 -2.66 8.67
C VAL A 123 10.12 -1.56 9.07
N GLY A 124 9.65 -0.32 9.10
CA GLY A 124 10.45 0.81 9.58
C GLY A 124 9.77 2.15 9.39
N ASN A 125 10.20 3.13 10.19
CA ASN A 125 9.89 4.52 9.96
C ASN A 125 10.87 5.16 8.95
N VAL A 126 10.70 6.42 8.64
CA VAL A 126 11.51 7.16 7.65
C VAL A 126 13.00 7.11 7.98
N GLU A 127 13.38 7.36 9.23
CA GLU A 127 14.76 7.40 9.68
C GLU A 127 15.41 6.01 9.69
N ASP A 128 14.68 5.00 10.18
CA ASP A 128 15.15 3.62 10.21
C ASP A 128 15.51 3.13 8.81
N LEU A 129 14.65 3.41 7.83
CA LEU A 129 14.84 3.02 6.45
C LEU A 129 15.95 3.81 5.78
N ALA A 130 16.04 5.12 6.07
CA ALA A 130 17.09 5.98 5.55
C ALA A 130 18.48 5.55 6.01
N LEU A 131 18.63 5.22 7.29
CA LEU A 131 19.93 4.87 7.91
C LEU A 131 20.29 3.39 7.77
N SER A 132 19.32 2.52 7.41
CA SER A 132 19.58 1.09 7.28
C SER A 132 20.62 0.79 6.19
N THR A 133 21.61 -0.02 6.53
CA THR A 133 22.65 -0.50 5.60
C THR A 133 22.32 -1.86 4.99
N ARG A 134 21.23 -2.50 5.42
CA ARG A 134 20.84 -3.85 4.94
C ARG A 134 20.27 -3.87 3.52
N PHE A 135 19.86 -2.72 3.00
CA PHE A 135 19.26 -2.62 1.67
C PHE A 135 20.32 -2.21 0.63
N PRO A 136 20.46 -2.97 -0.46
CA PRO A 136 21.41 -2.62 -1.51
C PRO A 136 21.02 -1.32 -2.22
N ILE A 137 22.03 -0.62 -2.70
CA ILE A 137 21.83 0.57 -3.53
C ILE A 137 21.78 0.12 -4.99
N ARG A 138 20.72 0.47 -5.70
CA ARG A 138 20.61 0.25 -7.14
C ARG A 138 21.58 1.17 -7.88
N GLU A 139 22.27 0.63 -8.89
CA GLU A 139 23.02 1.45 -9.82
C GLU A 139 22.06 2.14 -10.80
N LYS A 140 22.31 3.39 -11.08
CA LYS A 140 21.62 4.15 -12.12
C LYS A 140 22.59 4.51 -13.22
N GLU A 141 22.25 4.16 -14.45
CA GLU A 141 23.03 4.55 -15.62
C GLU A 141 22.57 5.93 -16.11
N ILE A 142 23.52 6.83 -16.29
CA ILE A 142 23.29 8.15 -16.89
C ILE A 142 24.11 8.25 -18.17
N LYS A 143 23.47 8.66 -19.26
CA LYS A 143 24.16 8.98 -20.51
C LYS A 143 24.71 10.39 -20.42
N LYS A 144 26.03 10.54 -20.52
CA LYS A 144 26.73 11.84 -20.57
C LYS A 144 27.54 11.91 -21.87
N GLY A 145 26.95 12.53 -22.89
CA GLY A 145 27.43 12.44 -24.27
C GLY A 145 27.35 10.98 -24.77
N ASP A 146 28.43 10.45 -25.30
CA ASP A 146 28.52 9.07 -25.80
C ASP A 146 28.89 8.04 -24.70
N LYS A 147 29.06 8.48 -23.46
CA LYS A 147 29.48 7.62 -22.35
C LYS A 147 28.29 7.30 -21.45
N ILE A 148 28.17 6.03 -21.08
CA ILE A 148 27.25 5.57 -20.01
C ILE A 148 28.06 5.58 -18.71
N ILE A 149 27.58 6.34 -17.73
CA ILE A 149 28.19 6.42 -16.40
C ILE A 149 27.24 5.78 -15.40
N LYS A 150 27.73 4.84 -14.62
CA LYS A 150 26.98 4.27 -13.49
C LYS A 150 27.18 5.14 -12.26
N ILE A 151 26.07 5.54 -11.66
CA ILE A 151 26.06 6.28 -10.40
C ILE A 151 25.28 5.50 -9.34
N ALA A 152 25.56 5.78 -8.06
CA ALA A 152 24.74 5.30 -6.98
C ALA A 152 23.33 5.88 -7.10
N GLY A 153 22.35 5.00 -7.14
CA GLY A 153 20.92 5.34 -7.22
C GLY A 153 20.24 5.30 -5.86
N SER A 154 19.02 4.84 -5.84
CA SER A 154 18.18 4.68 -4.65
C SER A 154 18.32 3.29 -4.01
N LYS A 155 17.91 3.13 -2.75
CA LYS A 155 17.90 1.84 -2.09
C LYS A 155 16.83 0.91 -2.68
N GLN A 156 17.17 -0.36 -2.82
CA GLN A 156 16.23 -1.43 -3.14
C GLN A 156 15.67 -2.00 -1.85
N PHE A 157 14.48 -1.56 -1.46
CA PHE A 157 13.83 -2.02 -0.22
C PHE A 157 13.17 -3.38 -0.35
N VAL A 158 12.75 -3.74 -1.55
CA VAL A 158 12.05 -4.99 -1.85
C VAL A 158 12.81 -5.76 -2.91
N THR A 159 13.16 -7.00 -2.61
CA THR A 159 13.70 -7.94 -3.60
C THR A 159 12.55 -8.56 -4.38
N PRO A 160 12.55 -8.51 -5.71
CA PRO A 160 11.52 -9.16 -6.51
C PRO A 160 11.58 -10.67 -6.35
N ARG A 161 10.41 -11.28 -6.26
CA ARG A 161 10.22 -12.73 -6.18
C ARG A 161 8.94 -13.07 -6.95
N ALA A 162 8.92 -14.24 -7.60
CA ALA A 162 7.75 -14.72 -8.32
C ALA A 162 7.75 -16.25 -8.31
N GLU A 163 6.97 -16.84 -7.41
CA GLU A 163 6.87 -18.30 -7.30
C GLU A 163 5.60 -18.75 -6.57
N GLY A 164 5.07 -19.90 -6.97
CA GLY A 164 4.01 -20.61 -6.28
C GLY A 164 2.63 -19.96 -6.35
N ILE A 165 1.86 -20.18 -5.30
CA ILE A 165 0.45 -19.79 -5.15
C ILE A 165 0.28 -18.32 -4.73
N THR A 166 -0.97 -17.86 -4.63
CA THR A 166 -1.34 -16.47 -4.27
C THR A 166 -2.09 -16.44 -2.93
N PRO A 167 -1.42 -16.61 -1.76
CA PRO A 167 -2.04 -16.67 -0.45
C PRO A 167 -2.46 -15.28 0.05
N MET A 168 -3.35 -14.63 -0.69
CA MET A 168 -3.78 -13.24 -0.47
C MET A 168 -4.53 -13.10 0.86
N LYS A 169 -5.36 -14.07 1.25
CA LYS A 169 -6.09 -14.06 2.52
C LYS A 169 -5.11 -13.97 3.71
N GLU A 170 -4.13 -14.85 3.72
CA GLU A 170 -3.13 -14.93 4.79
C GLU A 170 -2.31 -13.62 4.87
N ALA A 171 -2.03 -12.96 3.72
CA ALA A 171 -1.40 -11.65 3.69
C ALA A 171 -2.28 -10.57 4.34
N PHE A 172 -3.58 -10.55 4.04
CA PHE A 172 -4.52 -9.64 4.69
C PHE A 172 -4.70 -9.96 6.18
N GLU A 173 -4.65 -11.22 6.61
CA GLU A 173 -4.69 -11.59 8.03
C GLU A 173 -3.48 -11.08 8.79
N VAL A 174 -2.27 -11.19 8.21
CA VAL A 174 -1.06 -10.59 8.79
C VAL A 174 -1.20 -9.06 8.89
N ALA A 175 -1.67 -8.42 7.83
CA ALA A 175 -1.93 -6.98 7.83
C ALA A 175 -2.96 -6.57 8.89
N LYS A 176 -4.05 -7.35 9.06
CA LYS A 176 -5.07 -7.13 10.09
C LYS A 176 -4.47 -7.14 11.49
N GLY A 177 -3.63 -8.13 11.81
CA GLY A 177 -2.94 -8.20 13.09
C GLY A 177 -2.03 -7.00 13.35
N ILE A 178 -1.34 -6.50 12.32
CA ILE A 178 -0.51 -5.28 12.42
C ILE A 178 -1.37 -4.05 12.70
N ILE A 179 -2.51 -3.92 12.00
CA ILE A 179 -3.45 -2.81 12.18
C ILE A 179 -4.05 -2.83 13.59
N ASP A 180 -4.46 -4.00 14.10
CA ASP A 180 -5.00 -4.13 15.45
C ASP A 180 -4.01 -3.64 16.51
N ASN A 181 -2.77 -4.10 16.42
CA ASN A 181 -1.68 -3.64 17.29
C ASN A 181 -1.40 -2.13 17.14
N PHE A 182 -1.46 -1.60 15.92
CA PHE A 182 -1.23 -0.18 15.66
C PHE A 182 -2.32 0.69 16.29
N ILE A 183 -3.60 0.34 16.10
CA ILE A 183 -4.74 1.07 16.65
C ILE A 183 -4.73 1.03 18.19
N GLU A 184 -4.40 -0.13 18.77
CA GLU A 184 -4.29 -0.29 20.22
C GLU A 184 -3.22 0.63 20.83
N LYS A 185 -2.10 0.81 20.15
CA LYS A 185 -0.95 1.53 20.69
C LYS A 185 -0.88 3.00 20.25
N CYS A 186 -1.49 3.36 19.14
CA CYS A 186 -1.46 4.70 18.55
C CYS A 186 -2.87 5.31 18.51
N HIS A 187 -3.41 5.66 19.65
CA HIS A 187 -4.82 6.06 19.83
C HIS A 187 -5.28 7.27 19.00
N ASN A 188 -4.36 8.16 18.61
CA ASN A 188 -4.66 9.38 17.84
C ASN A 188 -4.01 9.33 16.43
N ALA A 189 -3.70 8.15 15.94
CA ALA A 189 -3.07 8.01 14.63
C ALA A 189 -4.07 8.29 13.49
N PRO A 190 -3.58 8.71 12.32
CA PRO A 190 -4.34 8.69 11.08
C PRO A 190 -4.88 7.29 10.76
N ALA A 191 -5.95 7.23 9.97
CA ALA A 191 -6.50 5.96 9.51
C ALA A 191 -5.44 5.14 8.74
N PRO A 192 -5.25 3.83 9.06
CA PRO A 192 -4.30 2.99 8.34
C PRO A 192 -4.67 2.81 6.88
N LEU A 193 -3.65 2.64 6.03
CA LEU A 193 -3.82 2.39 4.60
C LEU A 193 -3.13 1.09 4.21
N ILE A 194 -3.85 0.20 3.53
CA ILE A 194 -3.30 -0.93 2.80
C ILE A 194 -3.29 -0.59 1.31
N ILE A 195 -2.18 -0.87 0.64
CA ILE A 195 -2.07 -0.85 -0.82
C ILE A 195 -1.66 -2.26 -1.26
N ASN A 196 -2.60 -2.98 -1.84
CA ASN A 196 -2.36 -4.32 -2.39
C ASN A 196 -2.02 -4.22 -3.87
N ILE A 197 -0.96 -4.90 -4.29
CA ILE A 197 -0.44 -4.89 -5.66
C ILE A 197 -0.39 -6.34 -6.12
N SER A 198 -1.21 -6.69 -7.11
CA SER A 198 -1.37 -8.07 -7.61
C SER A 198 -1.70 -8.07 -9.09
N ASP A 199 -1.41 -9.17 -9.77
CA ASP A 199 -1.79 -9.41 -11.16
C ASP A 199 -2.91 -10.43 -11.31
N GLY A 200 -3.47 -10.97 -10.20
CA GLY A 200 -4.39 -12.07 -10.32
C GLY A 200 -5.29 -12.34 -9.13
N PHE A 201 -5.88 -13.52 -9.23
CA PHE A 201 -6.77 -14.05 -8.22
C PHE A 201 -6.02 -14.62 -7.01
N PRO A 202 -6.63 -14.55 -5.83
CA PRO A 202 -6.19 -15.34 -4.71
C PRO A 202 -6.38 -16.83 -5.01
N GLU A 203 -5.31 -17.61 -4.81
CA GLU A 203 -5.29 -19.05 -5.10
C GLU A 203 -4.42 -19.79 -4.10
N VAL A 204 -4.92 -20.89 -3.56
CA VAL A 204 -4.16 -21.82 -2.73
C VAL A 204 -4.50 -23.27 -3.11
N ASN A 205 -3.50 -24.14 -3.01
CA ASN A 205 -3.67 -25.54 -3.33
C ASN A 205 -4.72 -26.20 -2.43
N GLY A 206 -5.58 -27.03 -3.01
CA GLY A 206 -6.56 -27.83 -2.29
C GLY A 206 -7.84 -27.09 -1.86
N LYS A 207 -7.99 -25.80 -2.20
CA LYS A 207 -9.22 -25.04 -1.98
C LYS A 207 -9.96 -24.74 -3.29
N ASN A 208 -11.28 -24.66 -3.21
CA ASN A 208 -12.08 -24.10 -4.30
C ASN A 208 -11.78 -22.60 -4.42
N GLN A 209 -11.51 -22.12 -5.63
CA GLN A 209 -11.14 -20.73 -5.88
C GLN A 209 -12.19 -19.73 -5.41
N LYS A 210 -13.50 -20.01 -5.66
CA LYS A 210 -14.57 -19.10 -5.24
C LYS A 210 -14.71 -19.03 -3.72
N ASP A 211 -14.57 -20.18 -3.04
CA ASP A 211 -14.63 -20.21 -1.58
C ASP A 211 -13.46 -19.44 -0.98
N TYR A 212 -12.26 -19.58 -1.54
CA TYR A 212 -11.10 -18.86 -1.08
C TYR A 212 -11.17 -17.35 -1.37
N GLN A 213 -11.72 -16.96 -2.53
CA GLN A 213 -12.04 -15.55 -2.81
C GLN A 213 -13.00 -14.96 -1.76
N GLN A 214 -14.04 -15.73 -1.38
CA GLN A 214 -14.97 -15.28 -0.35
C GLN A 214 -14.29 -15.12 1.01
N GLU A 215 -13.36 -16.02 1.38
CA GLU A 215 -12.56 -15.86 2.59
C GLU A 215 -11.74 -14.54 2.57
N VAL A 216 -11.14 -14.18 1.42
CA VAL A 216 -10.44 -12.88 1.27
C VAL A 216 -11.40 -11.71 1.47
N VAL A 217 -12.57 -11.75 0.84
CA VAL A 217 -13.60 -10.71 0.97
C VAL A 217 -13.98 -10.50 2.45
N GLU A 218 -14.17 -11.58 3.21
CA GLU A 218 -14.54 -11.47 4.63
C GLU A 218 -13.42 -10.84 5.47
N VAL A 219 -12.16 -11.24 5.27
CA VAL A 219 -11.01 -10.63 5.97
C VAL A 219 -10.90 -9.14 5.64
N VAL A 220 -11.04 -8.77 4.36
CA VAL A 220 -11.01 -7.36 3.94
C VAL A 220 -12.17 -6.56 4.55
N LYS A 221 -13.39 -7.13 4.63
CA LYS A 221 -14.52 -6.50 5.33
C LYS A 221 -14.22 -6.23 6.80
N GLU A 222 -13.57 -7.17 7.49
CA GLU A 222 -13.15 -6.98 8.89
C GLU A 222 -12.11 -5.87 9.02
N ILE A 223 -11.11 -5.84 8.13
CA ILE A 223 -10.09 -4.77 8.10
C ILE A 223 -10.74 -3.41 7.91
N ARG A 224 -11.68 -3.28 6.98
CA ARG A 224 -12.39 -2.03 6.69
C ARG A 224 -13.32 -1.56 7.82
N LYS A 225 -13.55 -2.38 8.86
CA LYS A 225 -14.25 -1.98 10.11
C LYS A 225 -13.29 -1.46 11.17
N LYS A 226 -11.97 -1.73 11.04
CA LYS A 226 -10.96 -1.24 11.98
C LYS A 226 -10.79 0.27 11.81
N GLN A 227 -10.83 1.02 12.91
CA GLN A 227 -10.84 2.47 12.83
C GLN A 227 -9.98 3.15 13.88
N THR A 228 -9.45 4.29 13.53
CA THR A 228 -8.91 5.30 14.43
C THR A 228 -9.93 6.45 14.59
N PRO A 229 -9.70 7.45 15.47
CA PRO A 229 -10.55 8.65 15.51
C PRO A 229 -10.61 9.41 14.17
N ASP A 230 -9.59 9.27 13.30
CA ASP A 230 -9.53 9.90 11.99
C ASP A 230 -10.42 9.21 10.95
N GLY A 231 -10.56 7.90 11.00
CA GLY A 231 -11.40 7.16 10.06
C GLY A 231 -11.17 5.64 10.09
N VAL A 232 -11.89 4.93 9.22
CA VAL A 232 -11.71 3.49 9.05
C VAL A 232 -10.51 3.19 8.17
N THR A 233 -9.90 2.01 8.37
CA THR A 233 -8.82 1.52 7.53
C THR A 233 -9.23 1.48 6.06
N GLN A 234 -8.36 1.99 5.20
CA GLN A 234 -8.55 1.98 3.75
C GLN A 234 -7.80 0.81 3.12
N VAL A 235 -8.42 0.17 2.14
CA VAL A 235 -7.81 -0.87 1.31
C VAL A 235 -7.90 -0.42 -0.14
N PHE A 236 -6.75 -0.14 -0.74
CA PHE A 236 -6.61 0.22 -2.14
C PHE A 236 -5.96 -0.93 -2.89
N ASN A 237 -6.37 -1.14 -4.13
CA ASN A 237 -5.83 -2.21 -4.95
C ASN A 237 -5.27 -1.66 -6.26
N ILE A 238 -4.14 -2.21 -6.66
CA ILE A 238 -3.47 -1.96 -7.92
C ILE A 238 -3.38 -3.29 -8.66
N HIS A 239 -4.02 -3.38 -9.80
CA HIS A 239 -3.91 -4.53 -10.70
C HIS A 239 -2.79 -4.29 -11.71
N ILE A 240 -1.82 -5.21 -11.76
CA ILE A 240 -0.74 -5.22 -12.76
C ILE A 240 -1.12 -6.16 -13.88
N GLY A 241 -1.69 -5.62 -14.94
CA GLY A 241 -2.11 -6.38 -16.10
C GLY A 241 -1.86 -5.63 -17.40
N GLU A 242 -2.34 -6.21 -18.49
CA GLU A 242 -2.30 -5.61 -19.81
C GLU A 242 -3.68 -5.08 -20.21
N GLY A 243 -3.71 -4.07 -21.06
CA GLY A 243 -4.95 -3.46 -21.54
C GLY A 243 -5.03 -1.97 -21.30
N THR A 244 -6.22 -1.42 -21.50
CA THR A 244 -6.49 0.00 -21.28
C THR A 244 -6.48 0.32 -19.78
N PRO A 245 -5.81 1.39 -19.35
CA PRO A 245 -5.85 1.82 -17.96
C PRO A 245 -7.28 2.14 -17.50
N VAL A 246 -7.64 1.63 -16.34
CA VAL A 246 -8.90 1.91 -15.65
C VAL A 246 -8.59 2.32 -14.22
N GLY A 247 -9.18 3.41 -13.74
CA GLY A 247 -8.94 3.85 -12.38
C GLY A 247 -10.10 4.62 -11.78
N PHE A 248 -10.20 4.52 -10.46
CA PHE A 248 -11.19 5.25 -9.66
C PHE A 248 -12.63 5.09 -10.16
N GLU A 249 -12.93 3.97 -10.81
CA GLU A 249 -14.28 3.69 -11.25
C GLU A 249 -15.19 3.47 -10.04
N GLY A 250 -16.43 3.93 -10.15
CA GLY A 250 -17.48 3.69 -9.15
C GLY A 250 -18.59 2.81 -9.71
N ASP A 251 -18.73 2.74 -11.05
CA ASP A 251 -19.76 1.96 -11.71
C ASP A 251 -19.34 0.49 -11.91
N GLU A 252 -19.95 -0.39 -11.12
CA GLU A 252 -19.71 -1.84 -11.20
C GLU A 252 -20.04 -2.43 -12.58
N ASN A 253 -20.99 -1.87 -13.31
CA ASN A 253 -21.36 -2.38 -14.64
C ASN A 253 -20.25 -2.10 -15.66
N LYS A 254 -19.57 -0.97 -15.55
CA LYS A 254 -18.39 -0.67 -16.39
C LYS A 254 -17.26 -1.64 -16.10
N ILE A 255 -17.00 -1.96 -14.82
CA ILE A 255 -15.98 -2.95 -14.44
C ILE A 255 -16.36 -4.34 -14.98
N LYS A 256 -17.62 -4.75 -14.82
CA LYS A 256 -18.11 -6.03 -15.37
C LYS A 256 -17.99 -6.12 -16.89
N SER A 257 -18.16 -4.99 -17.60
CA SER A 257 -18.06 -4.96 -19.07
C SER A 257 -16.63 -5.20 -19.59
N LEU A 258 -15.61 -5.08 -18.72
CA LEU A 258 -14.24 -5.43 -19.09
C LEU A 258 -14.01 -6.93 -19.26
N ASN A 259 -14.95 -7.77 -18.80
CA ASN A 259 -14.86 -9.23 -18.82
C ASN A 259 -13.57 -9.80 -18.22
N ASP A 260 -12.99 -9.08 -17.26
CA ASP A 260 -11.81 -9.48 -16.51
C ASP A 260 -12.20 -9.70 -15.05
N ALA A 261 -12.19 -10.96 -14.67
CA ALA A 261 -12.63 -11.34 -13.33
C ALA A 261 -11.60 -10.97 -12.24
N CYS A 262 -10.30 -10.84 -12.58
CA CYS A 262 -9.26 -10.37 -11.64
C CYS A 262 -9.48 -8.90 -11.32
N ILE A 263 -9.70 -8.08 -12.35
CA ILE A 263 -10.04 -6.66 -12.22
C ILE A 263 -11.27 -6.49 -11.35
N GLN A 264 -12.34 -7.26 -11.63
CA GLN A 264 -13.57 -7.17 -10.85
C GLN A 264 -13.36 -7.55 -9.39
N PHE A 265 -12.65 -8.65 -9.11
CA PHE A 265 -12.37 -9.07 -7.74
C PHE A 265 -11.61 -8.01 -6.95
N LEU A 266 -10.51 -7.46 -7.49
CA LEU A 266 -9.72 -6.44 -6.82
C LEU A 266 -10.50 -5.12 -6.65
N PHE A 267 -11.34 -4.76 -7.62
CA PHE A 267 -12.26 -3.63 -7.51
C PHE A 267 -13.26 -3.84 -6.36
N ASP A 268 -13.87 -5.02 -6.24
CA ASP A 268 -14.89 -5.31 -5.23
C ASP A 268 -14.36 -5.22 -3.80
N ILE A 269 -13.11 -5.65 -3.57
CA ILE A 269 -12.46 -5.55 -2.27
C ILE A 269 -11.86 -4.17 -1.98
N SER A 270 -11.87 -3.24 -2.95
CA SER A 270 -11.36 -1.87 -2.76
C SER A 270 -12.32 -0.99 -1.97
N SER A 271 -11.77 -0.15 -1.10
CA SER A 271 -12.53 0.86 -0.34
C SER A 271 -13.07 1.95 -1.25
N PHE A 272 -14.25 2.49 -0.94
CA PHE A 272 -14.66 3.77 -1.50
C PHE A 272 -13.65 4.86 -1.15
N LEU A 273 -13.37 5.74 -2.11
CA LEU A 273 -12.38 6.79 -1.95
C LEU A 273 -12.96 7.93 -1.09
N PRO A 274 -12.44 8.17 0.13
CA PRO A 274 -12.87 9.30 0.93
C PRO A 274 -12.56 10.64 0.23
N LYS A 275 -13.33 11.68 0.52
CA LYS A 275 -13.18 13.01 -0.09
C LYS A 275 -11.73 13.52 -0.01
N ARG A 276 -11.08 13.40 1.13
CA ARG A 276 -9.69 13.83 1.32
C ARG A 276 -8.71 13.11 0.39
N TYR A 277 -8.83 11.79 0.26
CA TYR A 277 -8.00 11.02 -0.67
C TYR A 277 -8.27 11.39 -2.12
N ARG A 278 -9.54 11.67 -2.47
CA ARG A 278 -9.91 12.15 -3.80
C ARG A 278 -9.25 13.50 -4.10
N GLU A 279 -9.30 14.44 -3.17
CA GLU A 279 -8.63 15.74 -3.28
C GLU A 279 -7.10 15.58 -3.45
N ASN A 280 -6.50 14.65 -2.72
CA ASN A 280 -5.08 14.33 -2.87
C ASN A 280 -4.76 13.73 -4.25
N ALA A 281 -5.62 12.85 -4.78
CA ALA A 281 -5.48 12.26 -6.11
C ALA A 281 -5.53 13.33 -7.22
N ILE A 282 -6.48 14.24 -7.14
CA ILE A 282 -6.57 15.43 -8.02
C ILE A 282 -5.31 16.29 -7.86
N GLY A 283 -4.88 16.55 -6.64
CA GLY A 283 -3.69 17.35 -6.36
C GLY A 283 -2.35 16.78 -6.85
N VAL A 284 -2.32 15.52 -7.33
CA VAL A 284 -1.18 14.91 -8.03
C VAL A 284 -1.44 14.71 -9.53
N GLY A 285 -2.57 15.22 -10.04
CA GLY A 285 -2.93 15.18 -11.45
C GLY A 285 -3.37 13.81 -11.95
N LEU A 286 -4.02 13.00 -11.10
CA LEU A 286 -4.62 11.72 -11.51
C LEU A 286 -5.98 11.91 -12.21
N ASP A 287 -6.64 13.04 -12.02
CA ASP A 287 -7.88 13.40 -12.70
C ASP A 287 -7.70 13.62 -14.20
N GLU A 288 -6.51 14.03 -14.65
CA GLU A 288 -6.17 14.11 -16.07
C GLU A 288 -6.17 12.72 -16.73
N ASP A 289 -5.70 11.71 -16.00
CA ASP A 289 -5.63 10.32 -16.47
C ASP A 289 -6.95 9.56 -16.22
N PHE A 290 -7.66 9.89 -15.12
CA PHE A 290 -8.86 9.21 -14.64
C PHE A 290 -9.99 10.20 -14.29
N PRO A 291 -10.77 10.66 -15.27
CA PRO A 291 -11.84 11.64 -15.05
C PRO A 291 -12.93 11.21 -14.06
N ASN A 292 -13.03 9.92 -13.76
CA ASN A 292 -13.95 9.38 -12.74
C ASN A 292 -13.70 9.99 -11.35
N LEU A 293 -12.50 10.50 -11.08
CA LEU A 293 -12.20 11.27 -9.87
C LEU A 293 -13.03 12.54 -9.70
N LEU A 294 -13.55 13.10 -10.79
CA LEU A 294 -14.35 14.32 -10.79
C LEU A 294 -15.85 14.04 -10.59
N VAL A 295 -16.26 12.78 -10.60
CA VAL A 295 -17.66 12.36 -10.49
C VAL A 295 -18.00 12.00 -9.05
N ASP A 296 -19.11 12.54 -8.52
CA ASP A 296 -19.53 12.27 -7.13
C ASP A 296 -20.27 10.94 -6.98
N GLU A 297 -21.07 10.58 -7.97
CA GLU A 297 -21.83 9.32 -7.96
C GLU A 297 -21.78 8.67 -9.37
N PRO A 298 -21.53 7.37 -9.45
CA PRO A 298 -21.22 6.47 -8.34
C PRO A 298 -19.86 6.77 -7.70
N LYS A 299 -19.75 6.57 -6.38
CA LYS A 299 -18.54 6.92 -5.61
C LYS A 299 -17.32 6.18 -6.12
N PRO A 300 -16.23 6.88 -6.46
CA PRO A 300 -14.99 6.25 -6.89
C PRO A 300 -14.41 5.33 -5.81
N ARG A 301 -13.74 4.26 -6.24
CA ARG A 301 -13.01 3.37 -5.35
C ARG A 301 -11.50 3.59 -5.46
N GLY A 302 -10.76 3.25 -4.42
CA GLY A 302 -9.30 3.25 -4.39
C GLY A 302 -8.74 2.07 -5.20
N PHE A 303 -8.95 2.09 -6.50
CA PHE A 303 -8.61 1.02 -7.43
C PHE A 303 -8.05 1.58 -8.74
N ILE A 304 -6.94 1.00 -9.21
CA ILE A 304 -6.47 1.18 -10.58
C ILE A 304 -6.04 -0.15 -11.19
N SER A 305 -6.18 -0.25 -12.51
CA SER A 305 -5.77 -1.40 -13.29
C SER A 305 -5.02 -0.95 -14.53
N ASN A 306 -4.07 -1.76 -14.97
CA ASN A 306 -3.34 -1.56 -16.22
C ASN A 306 -2.68 -0.17 -16.32
N ALA A 307 -2.32 0.43 -15.19
CA ALA A 307 -1.70 1.75 -15.13
C ALA A 307 -0.26 1.74 -15.64
N ASP A 308 0.17 2.82 -16.28
CA ASP A 308 1.58 3.00 -16.60
C ASP A 308 2.41 3.39 -15.35
N SER A 309 3.73 3.49 -15.51
CA SER A 309 4.63 3.82 -14.39
C SER A 309 4.32 5.15 -13.73
N LYS A 310 3.89 6.16 -14.51
CA LYS A 310 3.57 7.50 -13.99
C LYS A 310 2.28 7.47 -13.20
N GLN A 311 1.24 6.83 -13.73
CA GLN A 311 -0.05 6.67 -13.09
C GLN A 311 0.07 5.85 -11.80
N PHE A 312 0.81 4.75 -11.85
CA PHE A 312 1.08 3.89 -10.70
C PHE A 312 1.80 4.67 -9.59
N HIS A 313 2.87 5.40 -9.95
CA HIS A 313 3.60 6.25 -9.00
C HIS A 313 2.68 7.31 -8.37
N LYS A 314 1.91 8.06 -9.17
CA LYS A 314 0.94 9.04 -8.67
C LYS A 314 -0.08 8.40 -7.72
N PHE A 315 -0.55 7.17 -8.03
CA PHE A 315 -1.51 6.44 -7.19
C PHE A 315 -0.96 6.14 -5.79
N ILE A 316 0.29 5.73 -5.68
CA ILE A 316 0.89 5.51 -4.37
C ILE A 316 1.12 6.85 -3.65
N VAL A 317 1.57 7.89 -4.36
CA VAL A 317 1.81 9.23 -3.78
C VAL A 317 0.55 9.82 -3.16
N PHE A 318 -0.62 9.73 -3.80
CA PHE A 318 -1.84 10.33 -3.24
C PHE A 318 -2.29 9.64 -1.95
N GLY A 319 -2.08 8.33 -1.85
CA GLY A 319 -2.40 7.57 -0.64
C GLY A 319 -1.53 7.93 0.57
N THR A 320 -0.41 8.61 0.34
CA THR A 320 0.61 8.92 1.36
C THR A 320 0.65 10.41 1.75
N LYS A 321 -0.33 11.22 1.33
CA LYS A 321 -0.40 12.68 1.57
C LYS A 321 -1.30 13.06 2.73
#